data_28726a88f2813e31d77f9d369806e88c
#
_entry.id   28726a88f2813e31d77f9d369806e88c
#
_cell.length_a   1.000
_cell.length_b   1.000
_cell.length_c   1.000
_cell.angle_alpha   90.00
_cell.angle_beta   90.00
_cell.angle_gamma   90.00
#
_symmetry.space_group_name_H-M   'P 1'
#
loop_
_entity.id
_entity.type
_entity.pdbx_description
1 polymer ?
#
loop_
_entity_poly.entity_id
_entity_poly.type
_entity_poly.pdbx_seq_one_letter_code
_entity_poly.pdbx_strand_id
1 'polypeptide(L)'
;MKNNLVGGKINSLMTTKNVTIQDLSERSGLTVSQVELLLSVDKVPSLAVLIKIARGLGVRVGTFLDDSEQLGPVVHRQSELKDAATFSSQLSTANSHLDFFSLAGNKAGRHMEPFVIDIKPSPTHEPILSTHEGEEFIFVLKGKVKIIYGKEQHILNAGDSIYYDSIVDHLVSAVDDEPAQIVAVVYTPV
;
A
#
# COMPACT_ATOMS: atom_id res chain seq x y z
N MET A 1 3.19 -11.77 20.27
CA MET A 1 2.06 -10.86 20.05
C MET A 1 2.60 -9.66 19.27
N LYS A 2 2.45 -9.65 17.93
CA LYS A 2 2.75 -8.44 17.13
C LYS A 2 1.56 -7.52 17.36
N ASN A 3 1.65 -6.58 18.29
CA ASN A 3 0.67 -5.54 18.53
C ASN A 3 0.42 -4.77 17.23
N ASN A 4 -0.76 -4.22 17.07
CA ASN A 4 -1.14 -3.31 15.99
C ASN A 4 -0.21 -2.08 15.96
N LEU A 5 1.00 -2.27 15.44
CA LEU A 5 2.02 -1.22 15.33
C LEU A 5 1.50 -0.04 14.50
N VAL A 6 0.72 -0.31 13.46
CA VAL A 6 0.19 0.73 12.56
C VAL A 6 -0.90 1.55 13.24
N GLY A 7 -1.93 0.92 13.82
CA GLY A 7 -2.98 1.63 14.58
C GLY A 7 -2.42 2.41 15.76
N GLY A 8 -1.44 1.84 16.47
CA GLY A 8 -0.73 2.53 17.54
C GLY A 8 0.05 3.76 17.04
N LYS A 9 0.74 3.66 15.89
CA LYS A 9 1.44 4.79 15.26
C LYS A 9 0.46 5.88 14.81
N ILE A 10 -0.69 5.50 14.21
CA ILE A 10 -1.73 6.45 13.83
C ILE A 10 -2.22 7.22 15.06
N ASN A 11 -2.59 6.52 16.12
CA ASN A 11 -3.10 7.13 17.36
C ASN A 11 -2.08 8.05 18.02
N SER A 12 -0.81 7.63 18.09
CA SER A 12 0.29 8.45 18.61
C SER A 12 0.48 9.74 17.81
N LEU A 13 0.43 9.67 16.47
CA LEU A 13 0.54 10.83 15.58
C LEU A 13 -0.67 11.76 15.71
N MET A 14 -1.89 11.22 15.81
CA MET A 14 -3.09 12.01 16.07
C MET A 14 -2.96 12.81 17.36
N THR A 15 -2.50 12.15 18.43
CA THR A 15 -2.28 12.80 19.73
C THR A 15 -1.22 13.89 19.64
N THR A 16 -0.06 13.59 19.05
CA THR A 16 1.05 14.55 18.91
C THR A 16 0.69 15.78 18.08
N LYS A 17 -0.14 15.59 17.05
CA LYS A 17 -0.56 16.67 16.14
C LYS A 17 -1.87 17.32 16.52
N ASN A 18 -2.50 16.93 17.64
CA ASN A 18 -3.83 17.37 18.08
C ASN A 18 -4.91 17.20 16.97
N VAL A 19 -4.90 16.06 16.29
CA VAL A 19 -5.87 15.72 15.25
C VAL A 19 -6.91 14.78 15.84
N THR A 20 -8.19 15.17 15.77
CA THR A 20 -9.30 14.32 16.21
C THR A 20 -9.66 13.26 15.14
N ILE A 21 -10.47 12.26 15.52
CA ILE A 21 -11.00 11.27 14.56
C ILE A 21 -11.81 11.99 13.46
N GLN A 22 -12.59 13.01 13.82
CA GLN A 22 -13.36 13.80 12.88
C GLN A 22 -12.45 14.55 11.89
N ASP A 23 -11.41 15.24 12.39
CA ASP A 23 -10.42 15.91 11.55
C ASP A 23 -9.73 14.95 10.59
N LEU A 24 -9.34 13.77 11.08
CA LEU A 24 -8.67 12.77 10.27
C LEU A 24 -9.62 12.20 9.20
N SER A 25 -10.90 11.98 9.54
CA SER A 25 -11.95 11.59 8.60
C SER A 25 -12.06 12.61 7.46
N GLU A 26 -12.21 13.89 7.78
CA GLU A 26 -12.36 14.97 6.80
C GLU A 26 -11.11 15.11 5.89
N ARG A 27 -9.91 15.08 6.48
CA ARG A 27 -8.65 15.23 5.74
C ARG A 27 -8.29 14.04 4.87
N SER A 28 -8.62 12.83 5.34
CA SER A 28 -8.29 11.58 4.61
C SER A 28 -9.36 11.17 3.60
N GLY A 29 -10.57 11.72 3.71
CA GLY A 29 -11.73 11.28 2.92
C GLY A 29 -12.28 9.90 3.33
N LEU A 30 -11.86 9.38 4.48
CA LEU A 30 -12.43 8.17 5.08
C LEU A 30 -13.61 8.54 5.98
N THR A 31 -14.57 7.64 6.17
CA THR A 31 -15.64 7.86 7.15
C THR A 31 -15.10 7.74 8.58
N VAL A 32 -15.76 8.38 9.54
CA VAL A 32 -15.45 8.27 10.97
C VAL A 32 -15.36 6.80 11.39
N SER A 33 -16.36 5.98 11.00
CA SER A 33 -16.36 4.54 11.31
C SER A 33 -15.18 3.77 10.72
N GLN A 34 -14.70 4.16 9.53
CA GLN A 34 -13.49 3.57 8.96
C GLN A 34 -12.25 3.94 9.77
N VAL A 35 -12.12 5.19 10.20
CA VAL A 35 -11.01 5.64 11.06
C VAL A 35 -11.05 4.91 12.40
N GLU A 36 -12.21 4.83 13.06
CA GLU A 36 -12.38 4.10 14.32
C GLU A 36 -12.00 2.61 14.17
N LEU A 37 -12.42 1.97 13.09
CA LEU A 37 -12.07 0.59 12.80
C LEU A 37 -10.56 0.42 12.68
N LEU A 38 -9.86 1.32 12.00
CA LEU A 38 -8.40 1.30 11.84
C LEU A 38 -7.65 1.41 13.18
N LEU A 39 -8.20 2.17 14.12
CA LEU A 39 -7.63 2.32 15.46
C LEU A 39 -7.91 1.11 16.36
N SER A 40 -8.99 0.38 16.12
CA SER A 40 -9.48 -0.69 17.00
C SER A 40 -9.02 -2.11 16.63
N VAL A 41 -8.63 -2.37 15.39
CA VAL A 41 -8.28 -3.71 14.91
C VAL A 41 -6.77 -3.92 14.77
N ASP A 42 -6.34 -5.13 15.11
CA ASP A 42 -4.95 -5.61 14.94
C ASP A 42 -4.61 -5.97 13.47
N LYS A 43 -5.19 -5.27 12.52
CA LYS A 43 -4.99 -5.52 11.10
C LYS A 43 -4.30 -4.34 10.42
N VAL A 44 -3.37 -4.64 9.55
CA VAL A 44 -2.72 -3.61 8.73
C VAL A 44 -3.68 -3.18 7.62
N PRO A 45 -3.97 -1.87 7.49
CA PRO A 45 -4.82 -1.35 6.41
C PRO A 45 -4.24 -1.63 5.03
N SER A 46 -5.06 -1.52 3.97
CA SER A 46 -4.53 -1.51 2.60
C SER A 46 -3.60 -0.31 2.38
N LEU A 47 -2.68 -0.44 1.42
CA LEU A 47 -1.74 0.65 1.10
C LEU A 47 -2.48 1.94 0.74
N ALA A 48 -3.55 1.87 -0.06
CA ALA A 48 -4.36 3.03 -0.41
C ALA A 48 -4.98 3.73 0.82
N VAL A 49 -5.45 2.96 1.81
CA VAL A 49 -5.95 3.52 3.07
C VAL A 49 -4.82 4.16 3.87
N LEU A 50 -3.64 3.53 3.93
CA LEU A 50 -2.47 4.10 4.61
C LEU A 50 -2.03 5.42 3.97
N ILE A 51 -2.04 5.52 2.64
CA ILE A 51 -1.73 6.75 1.93
C ILE A 51 -2.71 7.87 2.31
N LYS A 52 -4.02 7.58 2.34
CA LYS A 52 -5.05 8.55 2.76
C LYS A 52 -4.85 9.03 4.21
N ILE A 53 -4.53 8.12 5.12
CA ILE A 53 -4.24 8.46 6.53
C ILE A 53 -2.94 9.28 6.63
N ALA A 54 -1.88 8.88 5.92
CA ALA A 54 -0.61 9.59 5.89
C ALA A 54 -0.80 11.05 5.47
N ARG A 55 -1.55 11.27 4.39
CA ARG A 55 -1.93 12.59 3.92
C ARG A 55 -2.74 13.36 4.98
N GLY A 56 -3.78 12.75 5.57
CA GLY A 56 -4.61 13.40 6.59
C GLY A 56 -3.84 13.84 7.83
N LEU A 57 -2.74 13.13 8.14
CA LEU A 57 -1.82 13.44 9.22
C LEU A 57 -0.63 14.30 8.79
N GLY A 58 -0.45 14.60 7.49
CA GLY A 58 0.70 15.34 6.97
C GLY A 58 2.02 14.62 7.25
N VAL A 59 2.06 13.31 7.00
CA VAL A 59 3.25 12.46 7.12
C VAL A 59 3.38 11.57 5.89
N ARG A 60 4.58 11.02 5.67
CA ARG A 60 4.80 10.04 4.60
C ARG A 60 4.17 8.70 4.97
N VAL A 61 3.73 7.93 3.97
CA VAL A 61 3.19 6.58 4.21
C VAL A 61 4.23 5.67 4.88
N GLY A 62 5.51 5.82 4.54
CA GLY A 62 6.63 5.11 5.20
C GLY A 62 6.71 5.30 6.71
N THR A 63 6.16 6.38 7.26
CA THR A 63 6.09 6.60 8.72
C THR A 63 5.36 5.47 9.46
N PHE A 64 4.40 4.84 8.79
CA PHE A 64 3.68 3.70 9.37
C PHE A 64 4.41 2.37 9.16
N LEU A 65 5.29 2.30 8.16
CA LEU A 65 5.94 1.08 7.70
C LEU A 65 7.32 0.90 8.34
N ASP A 66 7.93 1.98 8.80
CA ASP A 66 9.30 2.00 9.27
C ASP A 66 9.41 1.93 10.80
N ASP A 67 10.38 1.15 11.26
CA ASP A 67 10.82 1.12 12.65
C ASP A 67 12.27 1.64 12.81
N SER A 68 12.88 2.14 11.72
CA SER A 68 14.30 2.55 11.67
C SER A 68 14.46 3.97 11.13
N GLU A 69 15.47 4.68 11.67
CA GLU A 69 15.87 6.04 11.27
C GLU A 69 17.17 6.05 10.44
N GLN A 70 17.45 4.99 9.68
CA GLN A 70 18.69 4.89 8.91
C GLN A 70 18.69 5.86 7.73
N LEU A 71 19.58 6.85 7.77
CA LEU A 71 19.74 7.87 6.71
C LEU A 71 20.63 7.41 5.53
N GLY A 72 21.54 6.49 5.79
CA GLY A 72 22.48 5.95 4.78
C GLY A 72 21.80 5.04 3.75
N PRO A 73 22.59 4.38 2.87
CA PRO A 73 22.05 3.38 1.96
C PRO A 73 21.50 2.19 2.72
N VAL A 74 20.39 1.63 2.21
CA VAL A 74 19.75 0.42 2.75
C VAL A 74 19.84 -0.67 1.70
N VAL A 75 20.24 -1.87 2.11
CA VAL A 75 20.31 -3.04 1.25
C VAL A 75 19.34 -4.09 1.78
N HIS A 76 18.39 -4.50 0.96
CA HIS A 76 17.55 -5.67 1.21
C HIS A 76 18.07 -6.87 0.45
N ARG A 77 18.19 -7.99 1.12
CA ARG A 77 18.58 -9.28 0.52
C ARG A 77 17.32 -10.10 0.22
N GLN A 78 17.35 -10.86 -0.85
CA GLN A 78 16.22 -11.74 -1.22
C GLN A 78 15.81 -12.69 -0.06
N SER A 79 16.77 -13.15 0.74
CA SER A 79 16.52 -13.99 1.92
C SER A 79 15.73 -13.28 3.03
N GLU A 80 15.70 -11.96 3.04
CA GLU A 80 15.08 -11.12 4.05
C GLU A 80 13.66 -10.68 3.64
N LEU A 81 13.28 -10.83 2.38
CA LEU A 81 11.96 -10.42 1.86
C LEU A 81 10.79 -11.12 2.56
N LYS A 82 11.01 -12.34 3.06
CA LYS A 82 9.97 -13.11 3.77
C LYS A 82 9.62 -12.55 5.15
N ASP A 83 10.54 -11.78 5.73
CA ASP A 83 10.38 -11.13 7.05
C ASP A 83 9.98 -9.66 6.94
N ALA A 84 9.94 -9.11 5.72
CA ALA A 84 9.47 -7.75 5.48
C ALA A 84 7.99 -7.62 5.85
N ALA A 85 7.59 -6.44 6.34
CA ALA A 85 6.22 -6.18 6.75
C ALA A 85 5.26 -6.49 5.62
N THR A 86 4.48 -7.55 5.79
CA THR A 86 3.48 -7.97 4.80
C THR A 86 2.22 -7.16 5.03
N PHE A 87 1.87 -6.31 4.07
CA PHE A 87 0.59 -5.63 4.04
C PHE A 87 -0.40 -6.53 3.32
N SER A 88 -1.23 -7.23 4.06
CA SER A 88 -2.37 -7.88 3.46
C SER A 88 -3.57 -6.95 3.56
N SER A 89 -4.27 -6.76 2.46
CA SER A 89 -5.46 -5.92 2.36
C SER A 89 -6.67 -6.51 3.10
N GLN A 90 -6.49 -7.07 4.29
CA GLN A 90 -7.54 -7.76 5.05
C GLN A 90 -8.64 -6.84 5.59
N LEU A 91 -8.58 -5.52 5.39
CA LEU A 91 -9.70 -4.62 5.69
C LEU A 91 -10.73 -4.53 4.56
N SER A 92 -10.37 -4.95 3.35
CA SER A 92 -11.35 -5.24 2.31
C SER A 92 -11.26 -6.72 1.99
N THR A 93 -12.34 -7.43 2.12
CA THR A 93 -12.49 -8.85 1.73
C THR A 93 -12.17 -9.07 0.23
N ALA A 94 -12.01 -8.01 -0.55
CA ALA A 94 -11.81 -8.03 -1.98
C ALA A 94 -10.35 -7.96 -2.46
N ASN A 95 -9.39 -7.54 -1.62
CA ASN A 95 -7.98 -7.38 -2.03
C ASN A 95 -7.00 -8.27 -1.24
N SER A 96 -7.46 -9.37 -0.67
CA SER A 96 -6.61 -10.33 0.05
C SER A 96 -5.63 -11.10 -0.85
N HIS A 97 -5.58 -10.80 -2.14
CA HIS A 97 -4.75 -11.48 -3.13
C HIS A 97 -3.40 -10.79 -3.41
N LEU A 98 -3.11 -9.64 -2.77
CA LEU A 98 -1.86 -8.92 -2.92
C LEU A 98 -1.05 -8.99 -1.61
N ASP A 99 0.15 -9.58 -1.67
CA ASP A 99 1.11 -9.56 -0.56
C ASP A 99 2.24 -8.57 -0.88
N PHE A 100 2.38 -7.53 -0.08
CA PHE A 100 3.35 -6.46 -0.27
C PHE A 100 4.59 -6.69 0.59
N PHE A 101 5.78 -6.60 -0.02
CA PHE A 101 7.08 -6.68 0.64
C PHE A 101 7.86 -5.39 0.39
N SER A 102 8.05 -4.58 1.42
CA SER A 102 8.78 -3.32 1.29
C SER A 102 10.26 -3.57 0.97
N LEU A 103 10.78 -2.88 -0.03
CA LEU A 103 12.21 -2.91 -0.40
C LEU A 103 13.01 -1.77 0.25
N ALA A 104 12.35 -0.85 0.95
CA ALA A 104 12.98 0.30 1.57
C ALA A 104 12.50 0.56 3.00
N GLY A 105 11.96 -0.46 3.70
CA GLY A 105 11.34 -0.33 5.03
C GLY A 105 12.25 0.30 6.09
N ASN A 106 13.56 0.19 5.94
CA ASN A 106 14.54 0.75 6.87
C ASN A 106 15.16 2.08 6.40
N LYS A 107 14.72 2.65 5.29
CA LYS A 107 15.27 3.91 4.75
C LYS A 107 14.48 5.12 5.23
N ALA A 108 15.03 5.84 6.17
CA ALA A 108 14.48 7.12 6.61
C ALA A 108 14.59 8.19 5.51
N GLY A 109 13.64 9.12 5.48
CA GLY A 109 13.66 10.26 4.56
C GLY A 109 13.39 9.93 3.09
N ARG A 110 12.96 8.71 2.75
CA ARG A 110 12.61 8.36 1.38
C ARG A 110 11.31 9.03 0.93
N HIS A 111 11.19 9.28 -0.36
CA HIS A 111 9.98 9.81 -1.01
C HIS A 111 9.26 8.76 -1.85
N MET A 112 9.95 7.70 -2.24
CA MET A 112 9.40 6.58 -2.99
C MET A 112 9.24 5.37 -2.07
N GLU A 113 8.15 4.63 -2.26
CA GLU A 113 7.88 3.38 -1.57
C GLU A 113 7.96 2.21 -2.56
N PRO A 114 9.15 1.59 -2.71
CA PRO A 114 9.30 0.44 -3.56
C PRO A 114 8.89 -0.85 -2.85
N PHE A 115 8.14 -1.69 -3.57
CA PHE A 115 7.65 -2.99 -3.13
C PHE A 115 7.95 -4.08 -4.14
N VAL A 116 8.18 -5.30 -3.67
CA VAL A 116 7.81 -6.50 -4.41
C VAL A 116 6.40 -6.86 -3.99
N ILE A 117 5.55 -7.21 -4.96
CA ILE A 117 4.16 -7.60 -4.69
C ILE A 117 3.92 -8.96 -5.33
N ASP A 118 3.54 -9.94 -4.51
CA ASP A 118 3.02 -11.21 -4.97
C ASP A 118 1.52 -11.08 -5.19
N ILE A 119 1.07 -11.37 -6.41
CA ILE A 119 -0.32 -11.28 -6.84
C ILE A 119 -0.85 -12.71 -6.95
N LYS A 120 -1.77 -13.05 -6.04
CA LYS A 120 -2.48 -14.34 -6.07
C LYS A 120 -3.71 -14.23 -6.97
N PRO A 121 -4.16 -15.33 -7.58
CA PRO A 121 -5.46 -15.37 -8.23
C PRO A 121 -6.57 -14.91 -7.28
N SER A 122 -7.50 -14.10 -7.77
CA SER A 122 -8.64 -13.63 -6.97
C SER A 122 -9.87 -14.47 -7.28
N PRO A 123 -10.48 -15.12 -6.29
CA PRO A 123 -11.71 -15.89 -6.48
C PRO A 123 -12.96 -15.02 -6.65
N THR A 124 -12.86 -13.73 -6.44
CA THR A 124 -14.01 -12.80 -6.49
C THR A 124 -14.12 -12.13 -7.84
N HIS A 125 -15.34 -12.11 -8.40
CA HIS A 125 -15.62 -11.48 -9.69
C HIS A 125 -15.85 -9.96 -9.60
N GLU A 126 -15.94 -9.39 -8.38
CA GLU A 126 -16.13 -7.95 -8.20
C GLU A 126 -14.79 -7.26 -7.87
N PRO A 127 -14.23 -6.52 -8.84
CA PRO A 127 -13.00 -5.79 -8.60
C PRO A 127 -13.25 -4.58 -7.70
N ILE A 128 -12.51 -4.47 -6.60
CA ILE A 128 -12.46 -3.22 -5.83
C ILE A 128 -11.33 -2.37 -6.38
N LEU A 129 -11.70 -1.23 -6.96
CA LEU A 129 -10.76 -0.26 -7.49
C LEU A 129 -10.08 0.50 -6.35
N SER A 130 -8.81 0.80 -6.55
CA SER A 130 -8.01 1.70 -5.69
C SER A 130 -7.98 3.09 -6.30
N THR A 131 -7.95 4.12 -5.45
CA THR A 131 -7.62 5.48 -5.85
C THR A 131 -6.94 6.19 -4.70
N HIS A 132 -5.84 6.90 -5.00
CA HIS A 132 -5.10 7.73 -4.05
C HIS A 132 -4.28 8.77 -4.79
N GLU A 133 -3.76 9.75 -4.08
CA GLU A 133 -2.85 10.74 -4.67
C GLU A 133 -1.48 10.12 -4.94
N GLY A 134 -0.79 10.67 -5.94
CA GLY A 134 0.56 10.28 -6.32
C GLY A 134 0.61 9.50 -7.61
N GLU A 135 1.70 8.81 -7.79
CA GLU A 135 2.06 8.12 -9.02
C GLU A 135 2.53 6.71 -8.71
N GLU A 136 2.29 5.79 -9.63
CA GLU A 136 2.78 4.42 -9.55
C GLU A 136 3.55 4.03 -10.80
N PHE A 137 4.71 3.39 -10.58
CA PHE A 137 5.44 2.65 -11.59
C PHE A 137 5.38 1.17 -11.26
N ILE A 138 5.01 0.34 -12.24
CA ILE A 138 4.96 -1.11 -12.12
C ILE A 138 5.82 -1.76 -13.18
N PHE A 139 6.64 -2.73 -12.79
CA PHE A 139 7.41 -3.60 -13.66
C PHE A 139 7.07 -5.07 -13.35
N VAL A 140 6.70 -5.84 -14.35
CA VAL A 140 6.31 -7.25 -14.18
C VAL A 140 7.55 -8.13 -14.13
N LEU A 141 7.76 -8.81 -12.99
CA LEU A 141 8.86 -9.76 -12.80
C LEU A 141 8.50 -11.15 -13.31
N LYS A 142 7.29 -11.62 -13.03
CA LYS A 142 6.83 -12.98 -13.38
C LYS A 142 5.32 -12.99 -13.63
N GLY A 143 4.88 -13.92 -14.46
CA GLY A 143 3.47 -14.11 -14.78
C GLY A 143 2.90 -13.05 -15.71
N LYS A 144 1.58 -12.90 -15.67
CA LYS A 144 0.83 -11.90 -16.42
C LYS A 144 -0.03 -11.08 -15.48
N VAL A 145 -0.05 -9.78 -15.70
CA VAL A 145 -0.78 -8.83 -14.87
C VAL A 145 -1.80 -8.08 -15.71
N LYS A 146 -3.01 -7.98 -15.20
CA LYS A 146 -4.06 -7.13 -15.73
C LYS A 146 -4.13 -5.85 -14.89
N ILE A 147 -3.99 -4.73 -15.58
CA ILE A 147 -4.20 -3.39 -15.01
C ILE A 147 -5.51 -2.85 -15.59
N ILE A 148 -6.45 -2.47 -14.71
CA ILE A 148 -7.59 -1.64 -15.05
C ILE A 148 -7.23 -0.22 -14.64
N TYR A 149 -7.37 0.74 -15.54
CA TYR A 149 -7.09 2.15 -15.29
C TYR A 149 -8.21 2.99 -15.90
N GLY A 150 -9.07 3.51 -15.04
CA GLY A 150 -10.31 4.14 -15.48
C GLY A 150 -11.18 3.18 -16.29
N LYS A 151 -11.29 3.47 -17.59
CA LYS A 151 -12.04 2.62 -18.55
C LYS A 151 -11.14 1.73 -19.40
N GLU A 152 -9.83 1.85 -19.26
CA GLU A 152 -8.86 1.11 -20.04
C GLU A 152 -8.43 -0.18 -19.34
N GLN A 153 -8.07 -1.17 -20.11
CA GLN A 153 -7.52 -2.43 -19.62
C GLN A 153 -6.22 -2.73 -20.35
N HIS A 154 -5.17 -3.01 -19.59
CA HIS A 154 -3.86 -3.39 -20.11
C HIS A 154 -3.47 -4.76 -19.58
N ILE A 155 -2.96 -5.62 -20.46
CA ILE A 155 -2.36 -6.91 -20.08
C ILE A 155 -0.85 -6.78 -20.28
N LEU A 156 -0.12 -6.99 -19.20
CA LEU A 156 1.34 -6.89 -19.15
C LEU A 156 1.95 -8.27 -18.93
N ASN A 157 2.99 -8.60 -19.68
CA ASN A 157 3.77 -9.82 -19.53
C ASN A 157 5.05 -9.53 -18.71
N ALA A 158 5.74 -10.56 -18.28
CA ALA A 158 7.05 -10.41 -17.65
C ALA A 158 8.00 -9.60 -18.55
N GLY A 159 8.62 -8.55 -17.98
CA GLY A 159 9.46 -7.59 -18.67
C GLY A 159 8.74 -6.32 -19.10
N ASP A 160 7.40 -6.29 -19.11
CA ASP A 160 6.63 -5.08 -19.42
C ASP A 160 6.53 -4.16 -18.20
N SER A 161 6.25 -2.88 -18.45
CA SER A 161 6.04 -1.89 -17.40
C SER A 161 4.90 -0.95 -17.74
N ILE A 162 4.34 -0.31 -16.71
CA ILE A 162 3.36 0.76 -16.81
C ILE A 162 3.68 1.84 -15.78
N TYR A 163 3.34 3.08 -16.12
CA TYR A 163 3.42 4.23 -15.22
C TYR A 163 2.12 5.03 -15.32
N TYR A 164 1.54 5.42 -14.20
CA TYR A 164 0.28 6.16 -14.18
C TYR A 164 0.11 7.03 -12.93
N ASP A 165 -0.77 8.01 -13.05
CA ASP A 165 -1.27 8.82 -11.93
C ASP A 165 -2.31 8.03 -11.14
N SER A 166 -2.07 7.80 -9.86
CA SER A 166 -2.91 6.96 -9.00
C SER A 166 -4.24 7.61 -8.58
N ILE A 167 -4.48 8.86 -9.00
CA ILE A 167 -5.74 9.57 -8.77
C ILE A 167 -6.91 8.99 -9.60
N VAL A 168 -6.60 8.30 -10.69
CA VAL A 168 -7.59 7.58 -11.49
C VAL A 168 -7.85 6.22 -10.85
N ASP A 169 -9.11 5.81 -10.82
CA ASP A 169 -9.50 4.49 -10.32
C ASP A 169 -8.74 3.39 -11.05
N HIS A 170 -8.04 2.55 -10.32
CA HIS A 170 -7.20 1.50 -10.88
C HIS A 170 -7.26 0.20 -10.10
N LEU A 171 -6.90 -0.90 -10.75
CA LEU A 171 -6.79 -2.23 -10.17
C LEU A 171 -5.62 -2.98 -10.78
N VAL A 172 -4.88 -3.69 -9.94
CA VAL A 172 -3.83 -4.63 -10.32
C VAL A 172 -4.28 -6.04 -9.95
N SER A 173 -4.29 -6.95 -10.89
CA SER A 173 -4.69 -8.35 -10.67
C SER A 173 -3.90 -9.32 -11.54
N ALA A 174 -3.83 -10.58 -11.10
CA ALA A 174 -3.30 -11.67 -11.94
C ALA A 174 -4.27 -12.01 -13.08
N VAL A 175 -3.75 -12.66 -14.11
CA VAL A 175 -4.50 -13.13 -15.29
C VAL A 175 -4.58 -14.66 -15.25
N ASP A 176 -5.68 -15.22 -15.72
CA ASP A 176 -5.87 -16.66 -15.98
C ASP A 176 -5.65 -17.56 -14.75
N ASP A 177 -6.01 -17.11 -13.54
CA ASP A 177 -5.85 -17.85 -12.29
C ASP A 177 -4.39 -18.28 -11.98
N GLU A 178 -3.41 -17.68 -12.67
CA GLU A 178 -1.98 -17.90 -12.45
C GLU A 178 -1.38 -16.78 -11.60
N PRO A 179 -0.53 -17.10 -10.60
CA PRO A 179 0.09 -16.06 -9.78
C PRO A 179 1.07 -15.22 -10.58
N ALA A 180 1.18 -13.94 -10.22
CA ALA A 180 2.15 -13.03 -10.80
C ALA A 180 2.97 -12.34 -9.72
N GLN A 181 4.10 -11.73 -10.13
CA GLN A 181 4.95 -10.94 -9.25
C GLN A 181 5.39 -9.67 -9.97
N ILE A 182 5.34 -8.55 -9.25
CA ILE A 182 5.73 -7.23 -9.77
C ILE A 182 6.70 -6.53 -8.82
N VAL A 183 7.47 -5.60 -9.36
CA VAL A 183 8.00 -4.46 -8.59
C VAL A 183 7.05 -3.30 -8.81
N ALA A 184 6.60 -2.70 -7.72
CA ALA A 184 5.83 -1.46 -7.74
C ALA A 184 6.59 -0.38 -6.97
N VAL A 185 6.61 0.83 -7.51
CA VAL A 185 7.14 2.01 -6.83
C VAL A 185 5.99 3.01 -6.73
N VAL A 186 5.64 3.35 -5.49
CA VAL A 186 4.59 4.33 -5.21
C VAL A 186 5.26 5.62 -4.72
N TYR A 187 4.94 6.73 -5.37
CA TYR A 187 5.29 8.07 -4.92
C TYR A 187 4.03 8.80 -4.49
N THR A 188 4.06 9.37 -3.29
CA THR A 188 2.98 10.23 -2.79
C THR A 188 3.56 11.59 -2.43
N PRO A 189 3.05 12.69 -3.01
CA PRO A 189 3.44 14.04 -2.61
C PRO A 189 3.06 14.27 -1.15
N VAL A 190 3.89 14.98 -0.39
CA VAL A 190 3.69 15.36 1.02
C VAL A 190 3.21 16.81 1.08
#